data_ca59182eee57cbb7185282d9f9d4b623
#
_entry.id   ca59182eee57cbb7185282d9f9d4b623
#
_cell.length_a   1.000
_cell.length_b   1.000
_cell.length_c   1.000
_cell.angle_alpha   90.00
_cell.angle_beta   90.00
_cell.angle_gamma   90.00
#
_symmetry.space_group_name_H-M   'P 1'
#
loop_
_entity.id
_entity.type
_entity.pdbx_description
1 polymer ?
#
loop_
_entity_poly.entity_id
_entity_poly.type
_entity_poly.pdbx_seq_one_letter_code
_entity_poly.pdbx_strand_id
1 'polypeptide(L)'
;MHRWRRLADGAQVLLVGADNFAFPIPLKKNSAGQWYFDAAAGKDEILSRRIGRNELAVIDACAALADAQAEYFSQHHDGGSAKQYAVKFISDAGKQNGLYWESAEGQPKSPLGPLAAFATNEGYSLKPDSHVPFHGYYFHMLTRQGSNAPGGAKDYLVNGKMTGGFAFVAYPAEYRNSGVMTFIINQDGVLLQKDLGDATTQTAAAMTEFNPDSSWTQTAQQ
;
A
#
# COMPACT_ATOMS: atom_id res chain seq x y z
N MET A 1 2.55 -23.86 -25.58
CA MET A 1 3.98 -24.19 -25.37
C MET A 1 4.19 -24.42 -23.87
N HIS A 2 4.94 -25.44 -23.46
CA HIS A 2 5.33 -25.67 -22.06
C HIS A 2 6.72 -26.26 -22.01
N ARG A 3 7.41 -26.07 -20.87
CA ARG A 3 8.72 -26.68 -20.58
C ARG A 3 8.89 -26.91 -19.08
N TRP A 4 9.81 -27.80 -18.73
CA TRP A 4 10.16 -28.09 -17.35
C TRP A 4 11.49 -27.44 -16.97
N ARG A 5 11.55 -26.84 -15.78
CA ARG A 5 12.78 -26.34 -15.17
C ARG A 5 13.07 -27.15 -13.92
N ARG A 6 14.26 -27.76 -13.88
CA ARG A 6 14.74 -28.50 -12.70
C ARG A 6 15.30 -27.50 -11.67
N LEU A 7 14.91 -27.68 -10.43
CA LEU A 7 15.43 -26.94 -9.28
C LEU A 7 16.65 -27.67 -8.67
N ALA A 8 17.38 -26.97 -7.79
CA ALA A 8 18.60 -27.51 -7.17
C ALA A 8 18.33 -28.72 -6.27
N ASP A 9 17.15 -28.79 -5.64
CA ASP A 9 16.68 -29.91 -4.81
C ASP A 9 16.12 -31.11 -5.65
N GLY A 10 16.19 -31.02 -6.98
CA GLY A 10 15.70 -32.03 -7.90
C GLY A 10 14.22 -31.95 -8.23
N ALA A 11 13.47 -31.04 -7.61
CA ALA A 11 12.09 -30.75 -7.99
C ALA A 11 12.00 -30.17 -9.40
N GLN A 12 10.82 -30.24 -10.01
CA GLN A 12 10.57 -29.67 -11.32
C GLN A 12 9.42 -28.68 -11.29
N VAL A 13 9.60 -27.53 -11.95
CA VAL A 13 8.59 -26.48 -12.12
C VAL A 13 8.13 -26.48 -13.57
N LEU A 14 6.82 -26.53 -13.79
CA LEU A 14 6.21 -26.35 -15.10
C LEU A 14 6.20 -24.88 -15.48
N LEU A 15 6.78 -24.55 -16.62
CA LEU A 15 6.72 -23.23 -17.24
C LEU A 15 5.69 -23.27 -18.37
N VAL A 16 4.72 -22.34 -18.37
CA VAL A 16 3.58 -22.32 -19.30
C VAL A 16 3.56 -21.01 -20.08
N GLY A 17 3.20 -21.11 -21.35
CA GLY A 17 3.01 -19.95 -22.22
C GLY A 17 4.31 -19.34 -22.74
N ALA A 18 4.17 -18.25 -23.50
CA ALA A 18 5.28 -17.49 -24.07
C ALA A 18 6.08 -16.78 -22.98
N ASP A 19 5.41 -16.28 -21.95
CA ASP A 19 6.01 -15.54 -20.83
C ASP A 19 6.66 -16.46 -19.78
N ASN A 20 6.67 -17.79 -20.05
CA ASN A 20 7.24 -18.77 -19.12
C ASN A 20 6.66 -18.69 -17.70
N PHE A 21 5.34 -18.49 -17.60
CA PHE A 21 4.67 -18.49 -16.29
C PHE A 21 5.03 -19.76 -15.51
N ALA A 22 5.70 -19.58 -14.38
CA ALA A 22 6.07 -20.69 -13.52
C ALA A 22 4.85 -21.15 -12.71
N PHE A 23 4.37 -22.37 -13.00
CA PHE A 23 3.27 -22.97 -12.22
C PHE A 23 3.72 -23.13 -10.76
N PRO A 24 2.92 -22.67 -9.78
CA PRO A 24 3.40 -22.51 -8.41
C PRO A 24 3.58 -23.82 -7.65
N ILE A 25 2.97 -24.92 -8.11
CA ILE A 25 3.05 -26.21 -7.43
C ILE A 25 4.13 -27.07 -8.09
N PRO A 26 5.31 -27.27 -7.45
CA PRO A 26 6.37 -28.06 -8.04
C PRO A 26 6.05 -29.55 -8.03
N LEU A 27 6.64 -30.29 -8.96
CA LEU A 27 6.66 -31.76 -8.97
C LEU A 27 7.88 -32.27 -8.20
N LYS A 28 7.67 -33.18 -7.27
CA LYS A 28 8.70 -33.93 -6.56
C LYS A 28 8.55 -35.41 -6.72
N LYS A 29 9.62 -36.16 -6.44
CA LYS A 29 9.56 -37.64 -6.35
C LYS A 29 9.40 -38.07 -4.89
N ASN A 30 8.52 -39.03 -4.67
CA ASN A 30 8.43 -39.72 -3.38
C ASN A 30 9.55 -40.79 -3.23
N SER A 31 9.61 -41.44 -2.09
CA SER A 31 10.58 -42.51 -1.81
C SER A 31 10.48 -43.70 -2.76
N ALA A 32 9.33 -43.93 -3.38
CA ALA A 32 9.11 -44.97 -4.40
C ALA A 32 9.49 -44.50 -5.83
N GLY A 33 10.02 -43.27 -5.99
CA GLY A 33 10.40 -42.71 -7.29
C GLY A 33 9.24 -42.18 -8.14
N GLN A 34 8.02 -42.11 -7.59
CA GLN A 34 6.84 -41.59 -8.27
C GLN A 34 6.76 -40.06 -8.16
N TRP A 35 6.39 -39.41 -9.26
CA TRP A 35 6.17 -38.00 -9.29
C TRP A 35 4.81 -37.59 -8.67
N TYR A 36 4.81 -36.55 -7.86
CA TYR A 36 3.60 -35.95 -7.30
C TYR A 36 3.73 -34.42 -7.24
N PHE A 37 2.61 -33.72 -7.25
CA PHE A 37 2.59 -32.26 -6.97
C PHE A 37 2.75 -32.01 -5.47
N ASP A 38 3.80 -31.28 -5.09
CA ASP A 38 4.04 -30.89 -3.70
C ASP A 38 3.13 -29.70 -3.33
N ALA A 39 1.92 -30.04 -2.88
CA ALA A 39 0.91 -29.03 -2.53
C ALA A 39 1.33 -28.13 -1.36
N ALA A 40 2.16 -28.62 -0.42
CA ALA A 40 2.66 -27.83 0.69
C ALA A 40 3.61 -26.72 0.17
N ALA A 41 4.61 -27.09 -0.63
CA ALA A 41 5.51 -26.11 -1.28
C ALA A 41 4.75 -25.17 -2.21
N GLY A 42 3.72 -25.66 -2.91
CA GLY A 42 2.85 -24.85 -3.75
C GLY A 42 2.04 -23.82 -2.98
N LYS A 43 1.55 -24.16 -1.80
CA LYS A 43 0.84 -23.22 -0.92
C LYS A 43 1.74 -22.05 -0.52
N ASP A 44 2.97 -22.31 -0.11
CA ASP A 44 3.93 -21.30 0.31
C ASP A 44 4.32 -20.39 -0.85
N GLU A 45 4.52 -20.93 -2.04
CA GLU A 45 4.80 -20.17 -3.25
C GLU A 45 3.63 -19.27 -3.67
N ILE A 46 2.39 -19.77 -3.62
CA ILE A 46 1.18 -18.97 -3.90
C ILE A 46 1.05 -17.83 -2.90
N LEU A 47 1.30 -18.10 -1.62
CA LEU A 47 1.25 -17.11 -0.57
C LEU A 47 2.33 -16.02 -0.78
N SER A 48 3.57 -16.41 -1.05
CA SER A 48 4.67 -15.49 -1.31
C SER A 48 4.38 -14.56 -2.52
N ARG A 49 3.83 -15.14 -3.61
CA ARG A 49 3.42 -14.35 -4.78
C ARG A 49 2.26 -13.38 -4.49
N ARG A 50 1.31 -13.80 -3.65
CA ARG A 50 0.22 -12.92 -3.22
C ARG A 50 0.74 -11.74 -2.43
N ILE A 51 1.60 -12.01 -1.42
CA ILE A 51 2.24 -10.97 -0.62
C ILE A 51 3.01 -10.00 -1.51
N GLY A 52 3.88 -10.49 -2.38
CA GLY A 52 4.67 -9.64 -3.27
C GLY A 52 3.81 -8.76 -4.19
N ARG A 53 2.74 -9.30 -4.78
CA ARG A 53 1.82 -8.50 -5.59
C ARG A 53 1.09 -7.43 -4.78
N ASN A 54 0.66 -7.76 -3.58
CA ASN A 54 0.01 -6.80 -2.69
C ASN A 54 0.97 -5.67 -2.31
N GLU A 55 2.19 -5.99 -1.93
CA GLU A 55 3.21 -5.00 -1.56
C GLU A 55 3.56 -4.07 -2.71
N LEU A 56 3.74 -4.60 -3.93
CA LEU A 56 3.97 -3.78 -5.12
C LEU A 56 2.80 -2.83 -5.40
N ALA A 57 1.56 -3.33 -5.35
CA ALA A 57 0.36 -2.50 -5.54
C ALA A 57 0.24 -1.41 -4.46
N VAL A 58 0.65 -1.70 -3.23
CA VAL A 58 0.66 -0.74 -2.12
C VAL A 58 1.74 0.32 -2.30
N ILE A 59 2.92 -0.04 -2.80
CA ILE A 59 3.98 0.92 -3.15
C ILE A 59 3.45 1.92 -4.19
N ASP A 60 2.80 1.44 -5.26
CA ASP A 60 2.19 2.30 -6.28
C ASP A 60 1.07 3.16 -5.70
N ALA A 61 0.23 2.61 -4.83
CA ALA A 61 -0.83 3.35 -4.14
C ALA A 61 -0.26 4.45 -3.24
N CYS A 62 0.83 4.18 -2.51
CA CYS A 62 1.50 5.18 -1.68
C CYS A 62 2.03 6.35 -2.50
N ALA A 63 2.63 6.09 -3.66
CA ALA A 63 3.08 7.13 -4.57
C ALA A 63 1.89 7.96 -5.09
N ALA A 64 0.83 7.31 -5.58
CA ALA A 64 -0.38 7.99 -6.05
C ALA A 64 -1.06 8.84 -4.97
N LEU A 65 -1.06 8.38 -3.71
CA LEU A 65 -1.60 9.13 -2.58
C LEU A 65 -0.73 10.37 -2.26
N ALA A 66 0.59 10.29 -2.38
CA ALA A 66 1.48 11.43 -2.18
C ALA A 66 1.29 12.48 -3.29
N ASP A 67 1.18 12.04 -4.55
CA ASP A 67 0.89 12.93 -5.69
C ASP A 67 -0.49 13.61 -5.53
N ALA A 68 -1.51 12.86 -5.12
CA ALA A 68 -2.83 13.39 -4.84
C ALA A 68 -2.82 14.45 -3.72
N GLN A 69 -1.98 14.27 -2.70
CA GLN A 69 -1.79 15.28 -1.64
C GLN A 69 -1.11 16.54 -2.19
N ALA A 70 -0.12 16.42 -3.05
CA ALA A 70 0.52 17.56 -3.70
C ALA A 70 -0.45 18.32 -4.61
N GLU A 71 -1.28 17.61 -5.39
CA GLU A 71 -2.32 18.21 -6.22
C GLU A 71 -3.37 18.94 -5.34
N TYR A 72 -3.85 18.28 -4.28
CA TYR A 72 -4.80 18.87 -3.35
C TYR A 72 -4.25 20.18 -2.74
N PHE A 73 -3.00 20.18 -2.28
CA PHE A 73 -2.33 21.35 -1.72
C PHE A 73 -2.18 22.49 -2.74
N SER A 74 -2.14 22.19 -4.04
CA SER A 74 -2.00 23.22 -5.08
C SER A 74 -3.20 24.16 -5.17
N GLN A 75 -4.36 23.74 -4.69
CA GLN A 75 -5.66 24.42 -4.84
C GLN A 75 -6.25 24.83 -3.47
N HIS A 76 -7.30 25.65 -3.50
CA HIS A 76 -8.11 26.00 -2.34
C HIS A 76 -9.36 25.16 -2.32
N HIS A 77 -9.74 24.62 -1.17
CA HIS A 77 -10.90 23.73 -1.01
C HIS A 77 -11.89 24.31 0.01
N ASP A 78 -13.17 23.98 -0.16
CA ASP A 78 -14.29 24.36 0.72
C ASP A 78 -14.34 25.86 1.05
N GLY A 79 -13.97 26.74 0.10
CA GLY A 79 -13.97 28.19 0.28
C GLY A 79 -12.88 28.72 1.21
N GLY A 80 -11.92 27.90 1.61
CA GLY A 80 -10.80 28.29 2.44
C GLY A 80 -9.79 29.18 1.70
N SER A 81 -9.18 30.13 2.39
CA SER A 81 -8.16 31.02 1.83
C SER A 81 -6.73 30.49 1.95
N ALA A 82 -6.51 29.49 2.80
CA ALA A 82 -5.19 28.88 3.02
C ALA A 82 -5.06 27.55 2.28
N LYS A 83 -3.92 27.33 1.63
CA LYS A 83 -3.56 26.02 1.11
C LYS A 83 -3.29 25.06 2.25
N GLN A 84 -3.77 23.82 2.10
CA GLN A 84 -3.61 22.76 3.08
C GLN A 84 -3.61 21.41 2.39
N TYR A 85 -3.03 20.42 3.01
CA TYR A 85 -3.19 19.01 2.60
C TYR A 85 -4.55 18.46 3.06
N ALA A 86 -5.03 17.43 2.39
CA ALA A 86 -6.25 16.76 2.79
C ALA A 86 -6.04 16.02 4.13
N VAL A 87 -7.04 16.09 5.00
CA VAL A 87 -7.01 15.42 6.32
C VAL A 87 -7.57 13.99 6.27
N LYS A 88 -8.13 13.58 5.12
CA LYS A 88 -8.77 12.29 4.88
C LYS A 88 -8.46 11.77 3.48
N PHE A 89 -8.57 10.46 3.28
CA PHE A 89 -8.56 9.89 1.94
C PHE A 89 -9.86 10.14 1.20
N ILE A 90 -11.00 9.92 1.85
CA ILE A 90 -12.32 10.12 1.27
C ILE A 90 -13.01 11.28 1.97
N SER A 91 -13.55 12.22 1.19
CA SER A 91 -14.26 13.40 1.68
C SER A 91 -15.58 13.03 2.34
N ASP A 92 -16.00 13.84 3.29
CA ASP A 92 -17.37 13.83 3.79
C ASP A 92 -18.34 14.20 2.66
N ALA A 93 -19.56 13.72 2.74
CA ALA A 93 -20.59 14.00 1.73
C ALA A 93 -20.77 15.52 1.52
N GLY A 94 -20.67 15.96 0.27
CA GLY A 94 -20.82 17.36 -0.13
C GLY A 94 -19.64 18.27 0.23
N LYS A 95 -18.51 17.72 0.69
CA LYS A 95 -17.28 18.45 0.99
C LYS A 95 -16.12 18.01 0.09
N GLN A 96 -15.04 18.80 0.10
CA GLN A 96 -13.76 18.51 -0.52
C GLN A 96 -12.64 18.48 0.53
N ASN A 97 -12.86 17.87 1.69
CA ASN A 97 -11.92 17.79 2.81
C ASN A 97 -11.10 16.49 2.83
N GLY A 98 -11.14 15.70 1.76
CA GLY A 98 -10.35 14.49 1.51
C GLY A 98 -9.81 14.48 0.09
N LEU A 99 -9.01 13.47 -0.25
CA LEU A 99 -8.40 13.31 -1.58
C LEU A 99 -9.38 12.83 -2.65
N TYR A 100 -10.47 12.19 -2.25
CA TYR A 100 -11.51 11.71 -3.13
C TYR A 100 -12.87 12.29 -2.77
N TRP A 101 -13.60 12.75 -3.77
CA TRP A 101 -15.03 13.11 -3.75
C TRP A 101 -15.64 12.77 -5.11
N GLU A 102 -16.93 12.49 -5.13
CA GLU A 102 -17.66 12.32 -6.37
C GLU A 102 -17.86 13.68 -7.06
N SER A 103 -17.38 13.78 -8.30
CA SER A 103 -17.49 15.01 -9.10
C SER A 103 -18.57 14.82 -10.16
N ALA A 104 -19.51 15.77 -10.25
CA ALA A 104 -20.42 15.85 -11.38
C ALA A 104 -19.69 16.31 -12.64
N GLU A 105 -20.33 16.10 -13.80
CA GLU A 105 -19.77 16.57 -15.08
C GLU A 105 -19.57 18.09 -15.07
N GLY A 106 -18.38 18.52 -15.47
CA GLY A 106 -17.98 19.94 -15.44
C GLY A 106 -17.49 20.49 -14.10
N GLN A 107 -17.49 19.67 -13.04
CA GLN A 107 -16.94 20.06 -11.74
C GLN A 107 -15.46 19.63 -11.60
N PRO A 108 -14.68 20.29 -10.70
CA PRO A 108 -13.31 19.88 -10.42
C PRO A 108 -13.24 18.41 -10.02
N LYS A 109 -12.35 17.67 -10.67
CA LYS A 109 -12.12 16.25 -10.34
C LYS A 109 -11.33 16.13 -9.03
N SER A 110 -11.59 15.05 -8.29
CA SER A 110 -10.82 14.74 -7.11
C SER A 110 -9.41 14.26 -7.47
N PRO A 111 -8.37 14.66 -6.74
CA PRO A 111 -6.99 14.24 -7.00
C PRO A 111 -6.82 12.71 -7.00
N LEU A 112 -7.54 12.02 -6.15
CA LEU A 112 -7.51 10.56 -6.05
C LEU A 112 -8.46 9.86 -7.03
N GLY A 113 -9.11 10.59 -7.94
CA GLY A 113 -10.08 10.04 -8.90
C GLY A 113 -9.57 8.85 -9.72
N PRO A 114 -8.36 8.90 -10.29
CA PRO A 114 -7.81 7.78 -11.06
C PRO A 114 -7.62 6.50 -10.21
N LEU A 115 -7.04 6.59 -9.02
CA LEU A 115 -6.88 5.45 -8.11
C LEU A 115 -8.22 4.94 -7.60
N ALA A 116 -9.16 5.83 -7.33
CA ALA A 116 -10.52 5.50 -6.92
C ALA A 116 -11.27 4.73 -8.01
N ALA A 117 -11.17 5.16 -9.26
CA ALA A 117 -11.76 4.45 -10.39
C ALA A 117 -11.13 3.06 -10.57
N PHE A 118 -9.82 2.93 -10.45
CA PHE A 118 -9.11 1.65 -10.47
C PHE A 118 -9.60 0.73 -9.35
N ALA A 119 -9.64 1.22 -8.11
CA ALA A 119 -10.11 0.45 -6.95
C ALA A 119 -11.57 -0.02 -7.14
N THR A 120 -12.45 0.85 -7.64
CA THR A 120 -13.86 0.48 -7.91
C THR A 120 -13.97 -0.59 -8.99
N ASN A 121 -13.16 -0.52 -10.05
CA ASN A 121 -13.13 -1.55 -11.10
C ASN A 121 -12.66 -2.92 -10.57
N GLU A 122 -11.82 -2.92 -9.55
CA GLU A 122 -11.42 -4.14 -8.84
C GLU A 122 -12.40 -4.59 -7.74
N GLY A 123 -13.52 -3.89 -7.58
CA GLY A 123 -14.59 -4.24 -6.64
C GLY A 123 -14.43 -3.69 -5.23
N TYR A 124 -13.51 -2.76 -5.00
CA TYR A 124 -13.36 -2.11 -3.71
C TYR A 124 -14.43 -1.04 -3.48
N SER A 125 -14.88 -0.91 -2.24
CA SER A 125 -15.84 0.12 -1.82
C SER A 125 -15.13 1.36 -1.31
N LEU A 126 -15.47 2.53 -1.86
CA LEU A 126 -14.93 3.84 -1.49
C LEU A 126 -15.83 4.58 -0.50
N LYS A 127 -16.38 3.91 0.48
CA LYS A 127 -17.19 4.55 1.52
C LYS A 127 -16.28 5.13 2.61
N PRO A 128 -16.58 6.34 3.15
CA PRO A 128 -15.72 7.04 4.13
C PRO A 128 -15.28 6.21 5.33
N ASP A 129 -16.13 5.32 5.83
CA ASP A 129 -15.87 4.52 7.03
C ASP A 129 -15.67 3.02 6.72
N SER A 130 -15.40 2.67 5.46
CA SER A 130 -15.16 1.29 5.11
C SER A 130 -13.76 0.84 5.57
N HIS A 131 -13.70 -0.03 6.57
CA HIS A 131 -12.47 -0.72 6.97
C HIS A 131 -12.18 -1.91 6.05
N VAL A 132 -12.25 -1.68 4.73
CA VAL A 132 -11.92 -2.69 3.72
C VAL A 132 -10.46 -2.48 3.30
N PRO A 133 -9.59 -3.48 3.46
CA PRO A 133 -8.21 -3.34 3.06
C PRO A 133 -8.08 -3.26 1.53
N PHE A 134 -7.28 -2.33 1.03
CA PHE A 134 -6.93 -2.23 -0.39
C PHE A 134 -5.68 -3.06 -0.67
N HIS A 135 -5.74 -4.01 -1.59
CA HIS A 135 -4.70 -5.03 -1.82
C HIS A 135 -4.18 -5.67 -0.51
N GLY A 136 -5.10 -5.96 0.42
CA GLY A 136 -4.75 -6.56 1.71
C GLY A 136 -4.06 -5.63 2.71
N TYR A 137 -4.11 -4.31 2.50
CA TYR A 137 -3.49 -3.30 3.36
C TYR A 137 -4.49 -2.27 3.86
N TYR A 138 -4.33 -1.85 5.11
CA TYR A 138 -4.98 -0.68 5.68
C TYR A 138 -4.10 0.55 5.55
N PHE A 139 -4.72 1.71 5.42
CA PHE A 139 -4.06 3.01 5.32
C PHE A 139 -4.65 3.97 6.35
N HIS A 140 -3.81 4.78 6.99
CA HIS A 140 -4.31 5.93 7.75
C HIS A 140 -3.33 7.11 7.73
N MET A 141 -3.87 8.32 7.96
CA MET A 141 -3.11 9.55 8.01
C MET A 141 -2.38 9.67 9.33
N LEU A 142 -1.16 10.19 9.28
CA LEU A 142 -0.36 10.59 10.43
C LEU A 142 -0.45 12.12 10.58
N THR A 143 -0.62 12.61 11.80
CA THR A 143 -0.93 14.03 12.05
C THR A 143 0.29 14.86 12.47
N ARG A 144 1.46 14.21 12.61
CA ARG A 144 2.72 14.86 13.00
C ARG A 144 3.92 14.04 12.55
N GLN A 145 5.10 14.63 12.67
CA GLN A 145 6.38 13.92 12.58
C GLN A 145 7.15 13.99 13.90
N GLY A 146 7.95 12.97 14.15
CA GLY A 146 8.82 12.88 15.31
C GLY A 146 10.22 13.43 15.05
N SER A 147 11.09 13.34 16.07
CA SER A 147 12.44 13.90 16.04
C SER A 147 13.42 13.19 15.10
N ASN A 148 13.15 11.95 14.70
CA ASN A 148 14.00 11.22 13.74
C ASN A 148 13.75 11.62 12.29
N ALA A 149 12.61 12.26 12.01
CA ALA A 149 12.28 12.72 10.67
C ALA A 149 13.13 13.94 10.27
N PRO A 150 13.46 14.11 8.98
CA PRO A 150 14.14 15.30 8.49
C PRO A 150 13.39 16.59 8.90
N GLY A 151 14.10 17.55 9.47
CA GLY A 151 13.52 18.80 10.00
C GLY A 151 12.98 18.70 11.43
N GLY A 152 13.10 17.54 12.10
CA GLY A 152 12.74 17.35 13.50
C GLY A 152 11.24 17.23 13.75
N ALA A 153 10.85 17.23 15.02
CA ALA A 153 9.46 17.07 15.44
C ALA A 153 8.62 18.31 15.08
N LYS A 154 7.46 18.10 14.48
CA LYS A 154 6.45 19.13 14.19
C LYS A 154 5.06 18.52 14.01
N ASP A 155 4.04 19.32 14.31
CA ASP A 155 2.65 18.95 14.01
C ASP A 155 2.34 19.24 12.53
N TYR A 156 1.68 18.29 11.85
CA TYR A 156 1.12 18.51 10.52
C TYR A 156 -0.26 19.17 10.61
N LEU A 157 -1.03 18.81 11.64
CA LEU A 157 -2.36 19.34 11.89
C LEU A 157 -2.26 20.56 12.81
N VAL A 158 -2.45 21.76 12.26
CA VAL A 158 -2.40 23.03 12.98
C VAL A 158 -3.79 23.68 12.92
N ASN A 159 -4.41 23.92 14.09
CA ASN A 159 -5.77 24.50 14.19
C ASN A 159 -6.81 23.74 13.32
N GLY A 160 -6.74 22.41 13.29
CA GLY A 160 -7.65 21.58 12.51
C GLY A 160 -7.38 21.55 10.99
N LYS A 161 -6.29 22.20 10.53
CA LYS A 161 -5.87 22.23 9.13
C LYS A 161 -4.50 21.58 8.97
N MET A 162 -4.35 20.75 7.97
CA MET A 162 -3.09 20.05 7.68
C MET A 162 -2.16 20.95 6.86
N THR A 163 -1.55 21.94 7.55
CA THR A 163 -0.68 22.96 6.93
C THR A 163 0.81 22.74 7.20
N GLY A 164 1.16 21.91 8.20
CA GLY A 164 2.55 21.62 8.55
C GLY A 164 3.22 20.55 7.72
N GLY A 165 2.48 19.84 6.89
CA GLY A 165 2.90 18.68 6.09
C GLY A 165 1.82 17.62 6.07
N PHE A 166 2.15 16.43 5.56
CA PHE A 166 1.33 15.23 5.68
C PHE A 166 2.22 14.00 5.83
N ALA A 167 1.67 12.95 6.35
CA ALA A 167 2.22 11.60 6.23
C ALA A 167 1.10 10.59 6.34
N PHE A 168 1.37 9.36 5.90
CA PHE A 168 0.49 8.22 6.16
C PHE A 168 1.28 6.93 6.27
N VAL A 169 0.64 5.93 6.87
CA VAL A 169 1.12 4.58 7.00
C VAL A 169 0.22 3.63 6.24
N ALA A 170 0.82 2.64 5.58
CA ALA A 170 0.16 1.48 5.00
C ALA A 170 0.70 0.21 5.66
N TYR A 171 -0.19 -0.66 6.15
CA TYR A 171 0.21 -1.87 6.86
C TYR A 171 -0.70 -3.06 6.51
N PRO A 172 -0.18 -4.30 6.52
CA PRO A 172 -0.97 -5.46 6.12
C PRO A 172 -2.13 -5.72 7.09
N ALA A 173 -3.29 -6.03 6.53
CA ALA A 173 -4.47 -6.43 7.30
C ALA A 173 -4.21 -7.72 8.07
N GLU A 174 -3.43 -8.64 7.48
CA GLU A 174 -3.01 -9.90 8.08
C GLU A 174 -1.51 -10.09 7.83
N TYR A 175 -0.69 -9.88 8.86
CA TYR A 175 0.76 -10.06 8.78
C TYR A 175 1.11 -11.48 8.30
N ARG A 176 2.06 -11.60 7.35
CA ARG A 176 2.48 -12.83 6.68
C ARG A 176 1.37 -13.55 5.88
N ASN A 177 0.22 -12.93 5.72
CA ASN A 177 -0.85 -13.46 4.87
C ASN A 177 -1.23 -12.49 3.74
N SER A 178 -1.48 -11.22 4.05
CA SER A 178 -1.73 -10.20 3.05
C SER A 178 -0.50 -9.38 2.70
N GLY A 179 0.49 -9.30 3.60
CA GLY A 179 1.75 -8.60 3.45
C GLY A 179 2.69 -8.85 4.63
N VAL A 180 3.93 -8.38 4.50
CA VAL A 180 4.97 -8.41 5.54
C VAL A 180 5.39 -6.99 5.89
N MET A 181 5.70 -6.17 4.87
CA MET A 181 6.23 -4.82 5.09
C MET A 181 5.14 -3.84 5.50
N THR A 182 5.48 -2.94 6.41
CA THR A 182 4.74 -1.70 6.70
C THR A 182 5.44 -0.57 5.97
N PHE A 183 4.67 0.32 5.34
CA PHE A 183 5.15 1.44 4.55
C PHE A 183 4.75 2.76 5.21
N ILE A 184 5.66 3.75 5.20
CA ILE A 184 5.37 5.13 5.60
C ILE A 184 5.91 6.09 4.56
N ILE A 185 5.19 7.18 4.31
CA ILE A 185 5.60 8.25 3.40
C ILE A 185 5.12 9.59 3.95
N ASN A 186 5.86 10.65 3.64
CA ASN A 186 5.48 12.02 3.98
C ASN A 186 5.57 12.94 2.74
N GLN A 187 5.45 14.23 2.94
CA GLN A 187 5.51 15.26 1.88
C GLN A 187 6.82 15.31 1.09
N ASP A 188 7.88 14.69 1.59
CA ASP A 188 9.17 14.62 0.88
C ASP A 188 9.17 13.52 -0.22
N GLY A 189 8.10 12.71 -0.29
CA GLY A 189 7.89 11.69 -1.31
C GLY A 189 8.78 10.46 -1.16
N VAL A 190 9.54 10.34 -0.07
CA VAL A 190 10.40 9.18 0.20
C VAL A 190 9.59 8.10 0.89
N LEU A 191 9.36 7.00 0.17
CA LEU A 191 8.65 5.84 0.70
C LEU A 191 9.63 4.94 1.47
N LEU A 192 9.34 4.74 2.74
CA LEU A 192 10.11 3.90 3.65
C LEU A 192 9.33 2.64 4.01
N GLN A 193 10.04 1.55 4.25
CA GLN A 193 9.47 0.25 4.62
C GLN A 193 10.18 -0.37 5.81
N LYS A 194 9.45 -1.16 6.59
CA LYS A 194 9.95 -1.94 7.71
C LYS A 194 9.07 -3.14 7.98
N ASP A 195 9.67 -4.28 8.27
CA ASP A 195 8.97 -5.42 8.89
C ASP A 195 8.84 -5.15 10.39
N LEU A 196 7.61 -4.95 10.86
CA LEU A 196 7.30 -4.72 12.28
C LEU A 196 7.07 -6.04 13.07
N GLY A 197 7.15 -7.19 12.38
CA GLY A 197 6.97 -8.52 12.98
C GLY A 197 5.52 -8.83 13.36
N ASP A 198 5.34 -9.76 14.29
CA ASP A 198 4.02 -10.27 14.68
C ASP A 198 3.10 -9.19 15.31
N ALA A 199 3.67 -8.09 15.82
CA ALA A 199 2.92 -6.96 16.36
C ALA A 199 2.54 -5.90 15.31
N THR A 200 2.72 -6.17 14.02
CA THR A 200 2.53 -5.20 12.92
C THR A 200 1.20 -4.46 13.00
N THR A 201 0.08 -5.18 13.05
CA THR A 201 -1.26 -4.57 13.06
C THR A 201 -1.45 -3.65 14.27
N GLN A 202 -1.07 -4.10 15.47
CA GLN A 202 -1.21 -3.30 16.69
C GLN A 202 -0.33 -2.07 16.66
N THR A 203 0.95 -2.22 16.28
CA THR A 203 1.93 -1.13 16.23
C THR A 203 1.56 -0.10 15.18
N ALA A 204 1.25 -0.54 13.95
CA ALA A 204 0.95 0.34 12.85
C ALA A 204 -0.40 1.05 13.01
N ALA A 205 -1.45 0.35 13.51
CA ALA A 205 -2.74 0.98 13.77
C ALA A 205 -2.68 2.06 14.87
N ALA A 206 -1.77 1.93 15.83
CA ALA A 206 -1.55 2.93 16.89
C ALA A 206 -0.59 4.06 16.48
N MET A 207 0.03 3.99 15.31
CA MET A 207 1.00 4.97 14.84
C MET A 207 0.30 6.31 14.56
N THR A 208 0.79 7.39 15.15
CA THR A 208 0.24 8.75 15.00
C THR A 208 1.24 9.72 14.38
N GLU A 209 2.50 9.32 14.29
CA GLU A 209 3.59 10.18 13.81
C GLU A 209 4.48 9.48 12.77
N PHE A 210 4.96 10.25 11.82
CA PHE A 210 6.03 9.86 10.92
C PHE A 210 7.37 10.04 11.64
N ASN A 211 7.96 8.95 12.12
CA ASN A 211 9.20 9.01 12.92
C ASN A 211 10.15 7.87 12.58
N PRO A 212 10.67 7.80 11.34
CA PRO A 212 11.54 6.71 10.91
C PRO A 212 12.90 6.77 11.62
N ASP A 213 13.23 5.71 12.34
CA ASP A 213 14.58 5.48 12.85
C ASP A 213 15.44 4.75 11.79
N SER A 214 16.69 4.44 12.14
CA SER A 214 17.65 3.78 11.23
C SER A 214 17.26 2.35 10.80
N SER A 215 16.21 1.77 11.35
CA SER A 215 15.70 0.44 10.97
C SER A 215 14.70 0.50 9.80
N TRP A 216 14.22 1.69 9.42
CA TRP A 216 13.43 1.89 8.21
C TRP A 216 14.35 2.01 7.01
N THR A 217 14.00 1.34 5.93
CA THR A 217 14.74 1.36 4.67
C THR A 217 13.90 1.94 3.55
N GLN A 218 14.54 2.66 2.64
CA GLN A 218 13.84 3.16 1.45
C GLN A 218 13.46 1.98 0.53
N THR A 219 12.24 2.04 -0.02
CA THR A 219 11.82 1.08 -1.06
C THR A 219 12.68 1.25 -2.31
N ALA A 220 12.97 0.15 -3.01
CA ALA A 220 13.56 0.26 -4.34
C ALA A 220 12.58 1.01 -5.27
N GLN A 221 13.05 2.08 -5.91
CA GLN A 221 12.28 2.70 -6.99
C GLN A 221 12.23 1.72 -8.16
N GLN A 222 11.03 1.48 -8.69
CA GLN A 222 10.84 0.70 -9.91
C GLN A 222 11.02 1.56 -11.15
#